data_80fc8333de30d11e870d9ee7a64e519c
#
_entry.id   80fc8333de30d11e870d9ee7a64e519c
#
_cell.length_a   1.000
_cell.length_b   1.000
_cell.length_c   1.000
_cell.angle_alpha   90.00
_cell.angle_beta   90.00
_cell.angle_gamma   90.00
#
_symmetry.space_group_name_H-M   'P 1'
#
loop_
_entity.id
_entity.type
_entity.pdbx_description
1 polymer ?
#
loop_
_entity_poly.entity_id
_entity_poly.type
_entity_poly.pdbx_seq_one_letter_code
_entity_poly.pdbx_strand_id
1 'polypeptide(L)'
;MGILNDEGKLDWDKPVRQYLPEFQMYDPVASERMTPRDLITHRAGFARHDLVWYSSDFNREDLVRRLRYLQTDSDFRSGYRYNNLLVATAGYLVGKISGSTWEEFVRTRVLLPLKMTGTKFSIADSQRSSDFSYPYEKDDKSGAIRQIPFHSADGIGPAGSINSNVEDISKYLIFQLGKGTVAQQRIVSEANLNLMHTPQTAMPSSSPFRELGQYSYGMGWVVTAYRGHRYIWHNGGIDGFYSLIAMLPDDDVGVVVLTNVLGNHQIPEIVAYNVFDRLLGLAPIDWSTRFQQQREKNKQAADQAKTKNSSNRQPGTHPSRDLKDYVGRYQNAGYGIIEILPAGQDFTLKLNKLSVPLRHFHYDLFQVPEDSDSFLAGMKFQFALDLDGGVNKITAPLQTGVEAIEFVRIPDKVDRGILQKTIP
;
A
#
# COMPACT_ATOMS: atom_id res chain seq x y z
N MET A 1 6.36 15.43 -9.68
CA MET A 1 7.50 16.00 -8.93
C MET A 1 8.62 16.44 -9.89
N GLY A 2 9.11 15.62 -10.82
CA GLY A 2 10.15 16.00 -11.79
C GLY A 2 9.83 17.29 -12.56
N ILE A 3 8.58 17.47 -13.00
CA ILE A 3 8.13 18.72 -13.64
C ILE A 3 8.33 19.94 -12.72
N LEU A 4 7.96 19.82 -11.44
CA LEU A 4 8.12 20.90 -10.46
C LEU A 4 9.59 21.17 -10.13
N ASN A 5 10.42 20.14 -10.20
CA ASN A 5 11.87 20.31 -10.05
C ASN A 5 12.48 21.04 -11.27
N ASP A 6 12.07 20.67 -12.50
CA ASP A 6 12.47 21.38 -13.73
C ASP A 6 12.05 22.86 -13.72
N GLU A 7 10.92 23.17 -13.08
CA GLU A 7 10.42 24.54 -12.88
C GLU A 7 11.10 25.29 -11.72
N GLY A 8 12.02 24.66 -11.00
CA GLY A 8 12.67 25.24 -9.82
C GLY A 8 11.76 25.42 -8.60
N LYS A 9 10.53 24.85 -8.64
CA LYS A 9 9.53 24.95 -7.56
C LYS A 9 9.71 23.91 -6.47
N LEU A 10 10.39 22.81 -6.78
CA LEU A 10 10.72 21.72 -5.88
C LEU A 10 12.19 21.35 -6.03
N ASP A 11 12.88 21.19 -4.91
CA ASP A 11 14.23 20.63 -4.84
C ASP A 11 14.14 19.23 -4.23
N TRP A 12 14.74 18.25 -4.90
CA TRP A 12 14.70 16.86 -4.46
C TRP A 12 15.28 16.61 -3.07
N ASP A 13 16.22 17.48 -2.64
CA ASP A 13 17.05 17.26 -1.47
C ASP A 13 16.82 18.28 -0.35
N LYS A 14 15.91 19.24 -0.54
CA LYS A 14 15.47 20.14 0.54
C LYS A 14 14.45 19.47 1.44
N PRO A 15 14.43 19.78 2.75
CA PRO A 15 13.43 19.22 3.66
C PRO A 15 11.98 19.46 3.22
N VAL A 16 11.13 18.43 3.34
CA VAL A 16 9.69 18.52 3.04
C VAL A 16 9.02 19.65 3.83
N ARG A 17 9.48 19.91 5.06
CA ARG A 17 8.97 21.00 5.92
C ARG A 17 9.16 22.41 5.35
N GLN A 18 10.06 22.61 4.39
CA GLN A 18 10.14 23.89 3.69
C GLN A 18 8.94 24.17 2.78
N TYR A 19 8.25 23.11 2.35
CA TYR A 19 7.06 23.17 1.50
C TYR A 19 5.77 22.91 2.28
N LEU A 20 5.87 22.06 3.32
CA LEU A 20 4.78 21.66 4.22
C LEU A 20 5.25 21.86 5.67
N PRO A 21 5.14 23.07 6.24
CA PRO A 21 5.64 23.34 7.60
C PRO A 21 5.03 22.45 8.67
N GLU A 22 3.78 21.98 8.47
CA GLU A 22 3.05 21.08 9.37
C GLU A 22 3.46 19.61 9.25
N PHE A 23 4.31 19.24 8.29
CA PHE A 23 4.76 17.86 8.10
C PHE A 23 5.48 17.33 9.33
N GLN A 24 5.02 16.19 9.83
CA GLN A 24 5.59 15.53 11.00
C GLN A 24 5.46 14.01 10.88
N MET A 25 6.56 13.32 11.16
CA MET A 25 6.63 11.87 11.32
C MET A 25 6.68 11.51 12.82
N TYR A 26 6.50 10.24 13.15
CA TYR A 26 6.72 9.71 14.50
C TYR A 26 8.18 9.93 14.93
N ASP A 27 9.13 9.62 14.05
CA ASP A 27 10.55 9.89 14.25
C ASP A 27 10.85 11.39 14.03
N PRO A 28 11.39 12.09 15.05
CA PRO A 28 11.76 13.50 14.94
C PRO A 28 12.87 13.76 13.92
N VAL A 29 13.82 12.84 13.74
CA VAL A 29 14.90 12.97 12.73
C VAL A 29 14.30 12.89 11.34
N ALA A 30 13.40 11.95 11.08
CA ALA A 30 12.67 11.87 9.82
C ALA A 30 11.82 13.12 9.60
N SER A 31 11.16 13.65 10.63
CA SER A 31 10.38 14.90 10.54
C SER A 31 11.20 16.08 10.03
N GLU A 32 12.43 16.25 10.54
CA GLU A 32 13.30 17.36 10.17
C GLU A 32 14.03 17.17 8.84
N ARG A 33 14.39 15.92 8.51
CA ARG A 33 15.31 15.61 7.42
C ARG A 33 14.68 14.97 6.20
N MET A 34 13.40 14.58 6.25
CA MET A 34 12.67 14.00 5.13
C MET A 34 12.72 14.93 3.92
N THR A 35 13.12 14.42 2.78
CA THR A 35 13.18 15.17 1.52
C THR A 35 12.12 14.62 0.54
N PRO A 36 11.75 15.39 -0.52
CA PRO A 36 10.91 14.90 -1.60
C PRO A 36 11.39 13.58 -2.21
N ARG A 37 12.72 13.42 -2.32
CA ARG A 37 13.37 12.17 -2.75
C ARG A 37 13.04 11.03 -1.81
N ASP A 38 13.14 11.21 -0.49
CA ASP A 38 12.89 10.16 0.51
C ASP A 38 11.44 9.66 0.47
N LEU A 39 10.48 10.55 0.18
CA LEU A 39 9.05 10.19 0.08
C LEU A 39 8.77 9.12 -0.98
N ILE A 40 9.59 9.05 -2.04
CA ILE A 40 9.35 8.20 -3.22
C ILE A 40 10.45 7.18 -3.47
N THR A 41 11.40 7.00 -2.55
CA THR A 41 12.51 6.03 -2.68
C THR A 41 12.44 4.90 -1.64
N HIS A 42 11.40 4.88 -0.81
CA HIS A 42 11.14 3.83 0.18
C HIS A 42 12.30 3.57 1.16
N ARG A 43 13.05 4.60 1.51
CA ARG A 43 14.20 4.51 2.44
C ARG A 43 13.99 5.21 3.77
N ALA A 44 12.75 5.58 4.08
CA ALA A 44 12.45 6.41 5.25
C ALA A 44 12.48 5.67 6.59
N GLY A 45 12.69 4.34 6.62
CA GLY A 45 12.60 3.54 7.85
C GLY A 45 11.18 3.43 8.42
N PHE A 46 10.18 3.75 7.61
CA PHE A 46 8.79 3.88 8.01
C PHE A 46 8.01 2.62 7.61
N ALA A 47 7.43 1.94 8.58
CA ALA A 47 6.62 0.74 8.37
C ALA A 47 5.39 1.03 7.47
N ARG A 48 4.84 0.00 6.83
CA ARG A 48 3.79 0.16 5.81
C ARG A 48 2.52 0.82 6.31
N HIS A 49 2.00 0.38 7.47
CA HIS A 49 0.76 0.86 8.09
C HIS A 49 -0.45 0.87 7.13
N ASP A 50 -0.56 -0.13 6.26
CA ASP A 50 -1.58 -0.14 5.21
C ASP A 50 -3.02 -0.12 5.76
N LEU A 51 -3.29 -0.70 6.94
CA LEU A 51 -4.61 -0.65 7.59
C LEU A 51 -5.06 0.77 8.00
N VAL A 52 -4.19 1.77 7.95
CA VAL A 52 -4.57 3.18 8.19
C VAL A 52 -5.37 3.71 7.02
N TRP A 53 -5.00 3.37 5.79
CA TRP A 53 -5.67 3.85 4.59
C TRP A 53 -6.63 2.82 3.96
N TYR A 54 -6.35 1.52 4.14
CA TYR A 54 -7.13 0.46 3.52
C TYR A 54 -8.57 0.45 4.04
N SER A 55 -9.52 0.52 3.12
CA SER A 55 -10.97 0.60 3.43
C SER A 55 -11.34 1.73 4.40
N SER A 56 -10.56 2.82 4.47
CA SER A 56 -10.85 3.99 5.33
C SER A 56 -11.55 5.10 4.57
N ASP A 57 -12.18 6.02 5.32
CA ASP A 57 -12.74 7.27 4.81
C ASP A 57 -11.78 8.46 4.98
N PHE A 58 -10.53 8.22 5.42
CA PHE A 58 -9.55 9.28 5.57
C PHE A 58 -9.16 9.86 4.22
N ASN A 59 -9.27 11.16 4.09
CA ASN A 59 -8.74 11.87 2.94
C ASN A 59 -7.21 11.97 3.03
N ARG A 60 -6.56 12.43 1.97
CA ARG A 60 -5.10 12.50 1.88
C ARG A 60 -4.48 13.40 2.95
N GLU A 61 -5.11 14.52 3.28
CA GLU A 61 -4.64 15.42 4.33
C GLU A 61 -4.69 14.74 5.72
N ASP A 62 -5.78 14.01 5.99
CA ASP A 62 -5.91 13.22 7.22
C ASP A 62 -4.79 12.18 7.34
N LEU A 63 -4.48 11.49 6.25
CA LEU A 63 -3.41 10.49 6.20
C LEU A 63 -2.04 11.11 6.47
N VAL A 64 -1.75 12.28 5.87
CA VAL A 64 -0.50 13.02 6.12
C VAL A 64 -0.39 13.46 7.57
N ARG A 65 -1.47 13.96 8.17
CA ARG A 65 -1.49 14.37 9.58
C ARG A 65 -1.32 13.19 10.56
N ARG A 66 -1.68 11.98 10.15
CA ARG A 66 -1.56 10.77 10.97
C ARG A 66 -0.17 10.18 11.02
N LEU A 67 0.73 10.53 10.09
CA LEU A 67 2.09 10.00 10.04
C LEU A 67 2.85 10.18 11.37
N ARG A 68 2.57 11.24 12.10
CA ARG A 68 3.19 11.53 13.42
C ARG A 68 2.86 10.52 14.52
N TYR A 69 1.82 9.72 14.34
CA TYR A 69 1.36 8.71 15.31
C TYR A 69 1.73 7.29 14.91
N LEU A 70 2.37 7.10 13.75
CA LEU A 70 2.66 5.80 13.17
C LEU A 70 4.14 5.47 13.37
N GLN A 71 4.41 4.40 14.11
CA GLN A 71 5.77 3.99 14.50
C GLN A 71 6.64 3.62 13.29
N THR A 72 7.94 3.82 13.42
CA THR A 72 8.95 3.33 12.47
C THR A 72 9.37 1.90 12.84
N ASP A 73 9.79 1.09 11.86
CA ASP A 73 10.35 -0.25 12.07
C ASP A 73 11.88 -0.29 11.92
N SER A 74 12.48 0.82 11.51
CA SER A 74 13.93 0.97 11.36
C SER A 74 14.34 2.44 11.34
N ASP A 75 15.63 2.70 11.46
CA ASP A 75 16.17 4.05 11.44
C ASP A 75 15.98 4.73 10.09
N PHE A 76 15.86 6.05 10.13
CA PHE A 76 15.73 6.89 8.94
C PHE A 76 16.89 6.67 7.96
N ARG A 77 16.59 6.32 6.72
CA ARG A 77 17.52 5.99 5.63
C ARG A 77 18.37 4.74 5.83
N SER A 78 18.01 3.84 6.77
CA SER A 78 18.78 2.63 7.04
C SER A 78 18.54 1.48 6.04
N GLY A 79 17.47 1.55 5.24
CA GLY A 79 17.15 0.49 4.29
C GLY A 79 15.81 0.68 3.59
N TYR A 80 15.48 -0.29 2.76
CA TYR A 80 14.25 -0.30 1.97
C TYR A 80 13.03 -0.69 2.82
N ARG A 81 12.00 0.18 2.80
CA ARG A 81 10.68 -0.07 3.41
C ARG A 81 9.60 0.50 2.51
N TYR A 82 8.96 -0.37 1.72
CA TYR A 82 7.88 0.06 0.81
C TYR A 82 6.75 0.75 1.57
N ASN A 83 6.33 1.93 1.12
CA ASN A 83 5.33 2.70 1.84
C ASN A 83 4.44 3.55 0.93
N ASN A 84 3.13 3.25 0.91
CA ASN A 84 2.13 3.95 0.13
C ASN A 84 1.77 5.33 0.71
N LEU A 85 1.79 5.48 2.06
CA LEU A 85 1.45 6.74 2.72
C LEU A 85 2.46 7.85 2.37
N LEU A 86 3.75 7.51 2.24
CA LEU A 86 4.78 8.48 1.84
C LEU A 86 4.63 8.88 0.38
N VAL A 87 4.26 7.96 -0.51
CA VAL A 87 3.94 8.30 -1.92
C VAL A 87 2.67 9.15 -1.99
N ALA A 88 1.65 8.87 -1.18
CA ALA A 88 0.46 9.73 -1.06
C ALA A 88 0.85 11.14 -0.55
N THR A 89 1.78 11.22 0.40
CA THR A 89 2.34 12.49 0.91
C THR A 89 3.08 13.26 -0.19
N ALA A 90 3.83 12.57 -1.07
CA ALA A 90 4.48 13.19 -2.22
C ALA A 90 3.45 13.81 -3.18
N GLY A 91 2.31 13.15 -3.40
CA GLY A 91 1.21 13.73 -4.18
C GLY A 91 0.53 14.91 -3.47
N TYR A 92 0.37 14.86 -2.15
CA TYR A 92 -0.11 16.00 -1.36
C TYR A 92 0.83 17.21 -1.51
N LEU A 93 2.14 16.96 -1.42
CA LEU A 93 3.18 17.96 -1.66
C LEU A 93 3.07 18.59 -3.06
N VAL A 94 2.89 17.77 -4.11
CA VAL A 94 2.66 18.25 -5.48
C VAL A 94 1.45 19.20 -5.53
N GLY A 95 0.34 18.83 -4.91
CA GLY A 95 -0.85 19.66 -4.83
C GLY A 95 -0.59 21.00 -4.16
N LYS A 96 0.09 21.02 -3.03
CA LYS A 96 0.41 22.25 -2.28
C LYS A 96 1.35 23.18 -3.07
N ILE A 97 2.40 22.65 -3.69
CA ILE A 97 3.35 23.46 -4.48
C ILE A 97 2.71 24.01 -5.76
N SER A 98 1.85 23.22 -6.41
CA SER A 98 1.22 23.63 -7.68
C SER A 98 0.00 24.53 -7.49
N GLY A 99 -0.55 24.64 -6.28
CA GLY A 99 -1.79 25.35 -6.00
C GLY A 99 -3.04 24.66 -6.55
N SER A 100 -2.98 23.33 -6.81
CA SER A 100 -4.09 22.53 -7.32
C SER A 100 -4.20 21.19 -6.58
N THR A 101 -5.03 20.26 -7.05
CA THR A 101 -4.97 18.88 -6.58
C THR A 101 -3.90 18.09 -7.34
N TRP A 102 -3.41 16.99 -6.78
CA TRP A 102 -2.50 16.08 -7.48
C TRP A 102 -3.14 15.52 -8.76
N GLU A 103 -4.41 15.19 -8.71
CA GLU A 103 -5.17 14.67 -9.84
C GLU A 103 -5.23 15.68 -10.98
N GLU A 104 -5.53 16.94 -10.67
CA GLU A 104 -5.58 18.00 -11.69
C GLU A 104 -4.20 18.33 -12.24
N PHE A 105 -3.18 18.33 -11.39
CA PHE A 105 -1.80 18.51 -11.83
C PHE A 105 -1.37 17.40 -12.78
N VAL A 106 -1.61 16.15 -12.44
CA VAL A 106 -1.26 15.00 -13.29
C VAL A 106 -2.09 15.00 -14.58
N ARG A 107 -3.38 15.31 -14.49
CA ARG A 107 -4.26 15.42 -15.66
C ARG A 107 -3.71 16.44 -16.67
N THR A 108 -3.45 17.66 -16.22
CA THR A 108 -3.07 18.77 -17.11
C THR A 108 -1.62 18.70 -17.57
N ARG A 109 -0.71 18.20 -16.70
CA ARG A 109 0.73 18.27 -16.97
C ARG A 109 1.30 16.97 -17.54
N VAL A 110 0.56 15.86 -17.43
CA VAL A 110 1.01 14.53 -17.90
C VAL A 110 -0.02 13.92 -18.85
N LEU A 111 -1.27 13.66 -18.38
CA LEU A 111 -2.21 12.87 -19.16
C LEU A 111 -2.67 13.57 -20.45
N LEU A 112 -3.01 14.87 -20.39
CA LEU A 112 -3.44 15.63 -21.58
C LEU A 112 -2.32 15.75 -22.63
N PRO A 113 -1.07 16.14 -22.28
CA PRO A 113 0.03 16.15 -23.24
C PRO A 113 0.31 14.78 -23.88
N LEU A 114 0.14 13.70 -23.12
CA LEU A 114 0.30 12.33 -23.60
C LEU A 114 -0.95 11.78 -24.32
N LYS A 115 -2.05 12.54 -24.36
CA LYS A 115 -3.34 12.11 -24.94
C LYS A 115 -3.89 10.84 -24.28
N MET A 116 -3.70 10.70 -22.98
CA MET A 116 -4.20 9.59 -22.14
C MET A 116 -5.64 9.89 -21.69
N THR A 117 -6.58 9.89 -22.62
CA THR A 117 -7.95 10.36 -22.41
C THR A 117 -8.85 9.36 -21.68
N GLY A 118 -8.51 8.08 -21.71
CA GLY A 118 -9.21 7.00 -21.02
C GLY A 118 -8.83 6.86 -19.54
N THR A 119 -7.74 7.51 -19.10
CA THR A 119 -7.23 7.39 -17.73
C THR A 119 -8.05 8.21 -16.73
N LYS A 120 -8.37 7.61 -15.59
CA LYS A 120 -9.19 8.16 -14.49
C LYS A 120 -8.44 8.07 -13.15
N PHE A 121 -8.93 8.79 -12.13
CA PHE A 121 -8.32 8.82 -10.80
C PHE A 121 -9.22 8.22 -9.71
N SER A 122 -10.41 7.74 -10.07
CA SER A 122 -11.30 7.09 -9.12
C SER A 122 -12.06 5.95 -9.78
N ILE A 123 -12.50 4.99 -8.96
CA ILE A 123 -13.39 3.90 -9.39
C ILE A 123 -14.71 4.47 -9.90
N ALA A 124 -15.27 5.46 -9.20
CA ALA A 124 -16.53 6.09 -9.58
C ALA A 124 -16.48 6.70 -10.99
N ASP A 125 -15.35 7.33 -11.36
CA ASP A 125 -15.16 7.87 -12.71
C ASP A 125 -14.95 6.76 -13.74
N SER A 126 -14.25 5.68 -13.38
CA SER A 126 -14.03 4.53 -14.26
C SER A 126 -15.35 3.83 -14.59
N GLN A 127 -16.23 3.66 -13.62
CA GLN A 127 -17.55 3.03 -13.78
C GLN A 127 -18.56 3.88 -14.59
N ARG A 128 -18.27 5.17 -14.83
CA ARG A 128 -19.06 5.99 -15.78
C ARG A 128 -18.72 5.69 -17.23
N SER A 129 -17.60 5.02 -17.50
CA SER A 129 -17.27 4.54 -18.84
C SER A 129 -18.13 3.33 -19.18
N SER A 130 -18.49 3.18 -20.47
CA SER A 130 -19.13 1.96 -20.99
C SER A 130 -18.15 0.78 -21.06
N ASP A 131 -16.86 1.05 -21.01
CA ASP A 131 -15.77 0.07 -21.11
C ASP A 131 -14.89 0.15 -19.84
N PHE A 132 -15.14 -0.76 -18.89
CA PHE A 132 -14.31 -0.96 -17.70
C PHE A 132 -14.32 -2.43 -17.28
N SER A 133 -13.23 -2.87 -16.67
CA SER A 133 -13.10 -4.24 -16.16
C SER A 133 -13.60 -4.37 -14.74
N TYR A 134 -14.27 -5.50 -14.43
CA TYR A 134 -14.61 -5.88 -13.06
C TYR A 134 -13.42 -6.54 -12.35
N PRO A 135 -13.31 -6.38 -11.03
CA PRO A 135 -12.28 -7.04 -10.23
C PRO A 135 -12.65 -8.50 -9.94
N TYR A 136 -11.66 -9.37 -10.02
CA TYR A 136 -11.79 -10.79 -9.71
C TYR A 136 -10.66 -11.25 -8.79
N GLU A 137 -10.92 -12.29 -8.04
CA GLU A 137 -9.89 -13.01 -7.30
C GLU A 137 -10.00 -14.51 -7.57
N LYS A 138 -8.89 -15.20 -7.36
CA LYS A 138 -8.83 -16.65 -7.41
C LYS A 138 -8.84 -17.20 -5.98
N ASP A 139 -9.84 -18.02 -5.67
CA ASP A 139 -9.88 -18.77 -4.43
C ASP A 139 -8.74 -19.81 -4.40
N ASP A 140 -7.88 -19.72 -3.41
CA ASP A 140 -6.67 -20.57 -3.31
C ASP A 140 -6.99 -22.04 -3.03
N LYS A 141 -8.17 -22.34 -2.47
CA LYS A 141 -8.57 -23.72 -2.11
C LYS A 141 -9.25 -24.42 -3.26
N SER A 142 -10.24 -23.78 -3.88
CA SER A 142 -11.02 -24.35 -4.99
C SER A 142 -10.42 -24.09 -6.36
N GLY A 143 -9.59 -23.07 -6.50
CA GLY A 143 -9.08 -22.54 -7.76
C GLY A 143 -10.13 -21.76 -8.58
N ALA A 144 -11.35 -21.59 -8.05
CA ALA A 144 -12.42 -20.86 -8.71
C ALA A 144 -12.10 -19.36 -8.78
N ILE A 145 -12.48 -18.74 -9.90
CA ILE A 145 -12.39 -17.28 -10.07
C ILE A 145 -13.75 -16.70 -9.74
N ARG A 146 -13.80 -15.72 -8.83
CA ARG A 146 -15.02 -15.01 -8.44
C ARG A 146 -14.84 -13.50 -8.59
N GLN A 147 -15.91 -12.82 -8.95
CA GLN A 147 -15.95 -11.37 -8.93
C GLN A 147 -16.01 -10.88 -7.47
N ILE A 148 -15.24 -9.83 -7.19
CA ILE A 148 -15.20 -9.19 -5.87
C ILE A 148 -15.67 -7.74 -5.95
N PRO A 149 -15.99 -7.10 -4.83
CA PRO A 149 -16.29 -5.66 -4.80
C PRO A 149 -15.08 -4.82 -5.20
N PHE A 150 -15.34 -3.63 -5.75
CA PHE A 150 -14.31 -2.62 -5.94
C PHE A 150 -13.88 -2.02 -4.59
N HIS A 151 -12.59 -1.79 -4.43
CA HIS A 151 -12.02 -1.08 -3.29
C HIS A 151 -11.42 0.25 -3.72
N SER A 152 -11.88 1.37 -3.11
CA SER A 152 -11.33 2.69 -3.39
C SER A 152 -9.95 2.87 -2.73
N ALA A 153 -9.01 3.40 -3.50
CA ALA A 153 -7.70 3.86 -3.06
C ALA A 153 -7.58 5.40 -3.12
N ASP A 154 -8.70 6.13 -3.14
CA ASP A 154 -8.72 7.59 -3.37
C ASP A 154 -7.91 8.36 -2.31
N GLY A 155 -7.94 7.93 -1.04
CA GLY A 155 -7.15 8.54 0.04
C GLY A 155 -5.65 8.51 -0.24
N ILE A 156 -5.15 7.40 -0.80
CA ILE A 156 -3.74 7.26 -1.22
C ILE A 156 -3.57 7.46 -2.73
N GLY A 157 -4.42 8.24 -3.38
CA GLY A 157 -4.49 8.39 -4.83
C GLY A 157 -3.15 8.36 -5.57
N PRO A 158 -2.14 9.15 -5.19
CA PRO A 158 -0.82 9.15 -5.83
C PRO A 158 -0.09 7.81 -5.81
N ALA A 159 -0.44 6.92 -4.89
CA ALA A 159 0.14 5.59 -4.75
C ALA A 159 -0.70 4.48 -5.38
N GLY A 160 -2.01 4.69 -5.70
CA GLY A 160 -2.81 3.55 -6.11
C GLY A 160 -4.16 3.83 -6.80
N SER A 161 -4.55 5.09 -7.08
CA SER A 161 -5.90 5.37 -7.64
C SER A 161 -5.96 5.57 -9.15
N ILE A 162 -4.85 5.52 -9.88
CA ILE A 162 -4.90 5.64 -11.34
C ILE A 162 -5.53 4.38 -11.94
N ASN A 163 -6.66 4.56 -12.61
CA ASN A 163 -7.35 3.55 -13.41
C ASN A 163 -7.11 3.88 -14.90
N SER A 164 -6.63 2.92 -15.67
CA SER A 164 -6.24 3.17 -17.05
C SER A 164 -6.42 1.93 -17.91
N ASN A 165 -6.06 2.03 -19.18
CA ASN A 165 -6.07 0.96 -20.17
C ASN A 165 -4.69 0.81 -20.81
N VAL A 166 -4.49 -0.27 -21.55
CA VAL A 166 -3.19 -0.59 -22.17
C VAL A 166 -2.77 0.46 -23.20
N GLU A 167 -3.71 1.07 -23.92
CA GLU A 167 -3.42 2.09 -24.92
C GLU A 167 -2.83 3.35 -24.27
N ASP A 168 -3.46 3.87 -23.22
CA ASP A 168 -3.00 5.06 -22.52
C ASP A 168 -1.68 4.83 -21.80
N ILE A 169 -1.54 3.68 -21.11
CA ILE A 169 -0.28 3.36 -20.42
C ILE A 169 0.86 3.11 -21.42
N SER A 170 0.58 2.61 -22.62
CA SER A 170 1.60 2.51 -23.67
C SER A 170 2.12 3.89 -24.11
N LYS A 171 1.26 4.92 -24.18
CA LYS A 171 1.69 6.31 -24.43
C LYS A 171 2.62 6.82 -23.32
N TYR A 172 2.31 6.49 -22.05
CA TYR A 172 3.18 6.81 -20.92
C TYR A 172 4.52 6.06 -21.02
N LEU A 173 4.52 4.80 -21.42
CA LEU A 173 5.73 4.02 -21.61
C LEU A 173 6.61 4.57 -22.74
N ILE A 174 6.02 4.96 -23.89
CA ILE A 174 6.71 5.64 -25.00
C ILE A 174 7.34 6.95 -24.51
N PHE A 175 6.64 7.73 -23.68
CA PHE A 175 7.17 8.94 -23.06
C PHE A 175 8.39 8.64 -22.16
N GLN A 176 8.37 7.54 -21.40
CA GLN A 176 9.50 7.12 -20.56
C GLN A 176 10.71 6.73 -21.42
N LEU A 177 10.52 5.92 -22.47
CA LEU A 177 11.57 5.54 -23.44
C LEU A 177 12.06 6.76 -24.24
N GLY A 178 11.16 7.68 -24.59
CA GLY A 178 11.47 8.96 -25.27
C GLY A 178 12.16 9.99 -24.36
N LYS A 179 12.69 9.58 -23.22
CA LYS A 179 13.47 10.41 -22.29
C LYS A 179 12.77 11.71 -21.88
N GLY A 180 11.47 11.60 -21.58
CA GLY A 180 10.65 12.71 -21.11
C GLY A 180 10.09 13.60 -22.22
N THR A 181 10.14 13.15 -23.47
CA THR A 181 9.66 13.90 -24.66
C THR A 181 8.61 13.08 -25.40
N VAL A 182 7.56 13.73 -25.89
CA VAL A 182 6.54 13.15 -26.77
C VAL A 182 6.20 14.15 -27.87
N ALA A 183 6.12 13.70 -29.12
CA ALA A 183 5.82 14.57 -30.27
C ALA A 183 6.59 15.90 -30.29
N GLN A 184 7.89 15.85 -29.98
CA GLN A 184 8.82 16.99 -29.85
C GLN A 184 8.55 17.93 -28.66
N GLN A 185 7.54 17.66 -27.84
CA GLN A 185 7.27 18.41 -26.61
C GLN A 185 7.96 17.73 -25.43
N ARG A 186 8.83 18.46 -24.75
CA ARG A 186 9.43 18.00 -23.49
C ARG A 186 8.50 18.27 -22.32
N ILE A 187 8.16 17.21 -21.59
CA ILE A 187 7.30 17.25 -20.39
C ILE A 187 8.16 17.24 -19.12
N VAL A 188 9.22 16.42 -19.11
CA VAL A 188 10.22 16.33 -18.03
C VAL A 188 11.60 16.35 -18.65
N SER A 189 12.57 16.98 -18.01
CA SER A 189 13.96 16.96 -18.48
C SER A 189 14.52 15.54 -18.48
N GLU A 190 15.39 15.24 -19.44
CA GLU A 190 16.10 13.95 -19.49
C GLU A 190 16.91 13.73 -18.22
N ALA A 191 17.48 14.78 -17.63
CA ALA A 191 18.24 14.70 -16.39
C ALA A 191 17.36 14.20 -15.23
N ASN A 192 16.17 14.76 -15.04
CA ASN A 192 15.23 14.32 -14.01
C ASN A 192 14.70 12.91 -14.27
N LEU A 193 14.42 12.55 -15.53
CA LEU A 193 13.98 11.20 -15.85
C LEU A 193 15.08 10.16 -15.55
N ASN A 194 16.31 10.42 -15.97
CA ASN A 194 17.45 9.56 -15.68
C ASN A 194 17.70 9.44 -14.18
N LEU A 195 17.56 10.53 -13.42
CA LEU A 195 17.64 10.50 -11.96
C LEU A 195 16.59 9.58 -11.35
N MET A 196 15.35 9.61 -11.84
CA MET A 196 14.27 8.74 -11.37
C MET A 196 14.54 7.27 -11.68
N HIS A 197 15.21 6.97 -12.78
CA HIS A 197 15.61 5.63 -13.21
C HIS A 197 16.95 5.16 -12.64
N THR A 198 17.58 5.93 -11.77
CA THR A 198 18.84 5.58 -11.12
C THR A 198 18.58 4.90 -9.78
N PRO A 199 19.31 3.82 -9.42
CA PRO A 199 19.22 3.21 -8.08
C PRO A 199 19.42 4.22 -6.96
N GLN A 200 18.45 4.28 -6.02
CA GLN A 200 18.48 5.15 -4.84
C GLN A 200 18.56 4.34 -3.55
N THR A 201 17.92 3.17 -3.51
CA THR A 201 17.84 2.31 -2.33
C THR A 201 18.04 0.86 -2.75
N ALA A 202 18.98 0.15 -2.13
CA ALA A 202 19.14 -1.28 -2.34
C ALA A 202 17.94 -2.04 -1.75
N MET A 203 17.36 -2.96 -2.53
CA MET A 203 16.28 -3.80 -2.05
C MET A 203 16.86 -5.11 -1.46
N PRO A 204 16.36 -5.58 -0.31
CA PRO A 204 16.87 -6.79 0.34
C PRO A 204 16.48 -8.07 -0.41
N SER A 205 15.45 -8.01 -1.25
CA SER A 205 14.99 -9.16 -2.03
C SER A 205 15.77 -9.30 -3.32
N SER A 206 16.15 -10.54 -3.65
CA SER A 206 16.66 -10.93 -4.95
C SER A 206 15.66 -11.84 -5.65
N SER A 207 15.68 -11.84 -6.98
CA SER A 207 14.92 -12.82 -7.76
C SER A 207 15.46 -14.25 -7.51
N PRO A 208 14.60 -15.27 -7.48
CA PRO A 208 15.04 -16.66 -7.51
C PRO A 208 15.62 -17.08 -8.87
N PHE A 209 15.53 -16.20 -9.87
CA PHE A 209 16.00 -16.45 -11.24
C PHE A 209 17.31 -15.71 -11.50
N ARG A 210 18.35 -16.43 -11.88
CA ARG A 210 19.68 -15.89 -12.17
C ARG A 210 19.74 -14.92 -13.36
N GLU A 211 18.71 -14.90 -14.17
CA GLU A 211 18.52 -14.00 -15.30
C GLU A 211 18.20 -12.58 -14.87
N LEU A 212 17.83 -12.39 -13.61
CA LEU A 212 17.56 -11.09 -13.01
C LEU A 212 18.70 -10.71 -12.06
N GLY A 213 19.15 -9.47 -12.18
CA GLY A 213 20.17 -8.90 -11.30
C GLY A 213 19.65 -8.55 -9.91
N GLN A 214 20.51 -7.97 -9.09
CA GLN A 214 20.13 -7.41 -7.79
C GLN A 214 19.12 -6.27 -7.98
N TYR A 215 18.10 -6.25 -7.13
CA TYR A 215 17.08 -5.21 -7.17
C TYR A 215 17.51 -3.97 -6.41
N SER A 216 17.23 -2.83 -7.01
CA SER A 216 17.31 -1.52 -6.37
C SER A 216 16.03 -0.75 -6.66
N TYR A 217 15.69 0.21 -5.83
CA TYR A 217 14.57 1.10 -6.07
C TYR A 217 15.08 2.49 -6.42
N GLY A 218 14.57 3.04 -7.53
CA GLY A 218 14.79 4.42 -7.96
C GLY A 218 13.73 5.35 -7.35
N MET A 219 13.27 6.33 -8.11
CA MET A 219 12.16 7.21 -7.70
C MET A 219 10.86 6.73 -8.35
N GLY A 220 10.18 5.78 -7.71
CA GLY A 220 8.95 5.17 -8.21
C GLY A 220 9.17 4.01 -9.20
N TRP A 221 10.39 3.50 -9.32
CA TRP A 221 10.76 2.42 -10.23
C TRP A 221 11.66 1.40 -9.56
N VAL A 222 11.46 0.12 -9.85
CA VAL A 222 12.44 -0.91 -9.56
C VAL A 222 13.47 -0.93 -10.69
N VAL A 223 14.73 -0.96 -10.34
CA VAL A 223 15.87 -0.95 -11.27
C VAL A 223 16.69 -2.21 -11.05
N THR A 224 16.91 -2.98 -12.10
CA THR A 224 17.68 -4.23 -12.07
C THR A 224 18.28 -4.51 -13.46
N ALA A 225 18.74 -5.73 -13.69
CA ALA A 225 19.09 -6.25 -15.02
C ALA A 225 18.22 -7.45 -15.36
N TYR A 226 17.85 -7.60 -16.61
CA TYR A 226 17.24 -8.78 -17.21
C TYR A 226 18.19 -9.35 -18.26
N ARG A 227 18.78 -10.51 -18.00
CA ARG A 227 19.72 -11.18 -18.92
C ARG A 227 20.84 -10.28 -19.42
N GLY A 228 21.33 -9.35 -18.58
CA GLY A 228 22.38 -8.38 -18.89
C GLY A 228 21.89 -7.02 -19.40
N HIS A 229 20.62 -6.87 -19.78
CA HIS A 229 20.01 -5.62 -20.21
C HIS A 229 19.50 -4.82 -19.01
N ARG A 230 19.62 -3.51 -19.01
CA ARG A 230 19.07 -2.64 -17.96
C ARG A 230 17.55 -2.75 -17.96
N TYR A 231 16.97 -3.18 -16.86
CA TYR A 231 15.55 -3.45 -16.70
C TYR A 231 14.93 -2.53 -15.64
N ILE A 232 13.95 -1.75 -16.04
CA ILE A 232 13.23 -0.79 -15.20
C ILE A 232 11.76 -1.16 -15.25
N TRP A 233 11.12 -1.28 -14.07
CA TRP A 233 9.74 -1.70 -14.00
C TRP A 233 9.06 -1.25 -12.73
N HIS A 234 7.74 -1.24 -12.73
CA HIS A 234 6.92 -1.19 -11.53
C HIS A 234 5.64 -1.99 -11.74
N ASN A 235 5.15 -2.62 -10.69
CA ASN A 235 3.87 -3.29 -10.68
C ASN A 235 2.85 -2.53 -9.83
N GLY A 236 1.57 -2.87 -9.98
CA GLY A 236 0.49 -2.40 -9.13
C GLY A 236 -0.45 -3.53 -8.80
N GLY A 237 -0.76 -3.71 -7.53
CA GLY A 237 -1.78 -4.66 -7.06
C GLY A 237 -2.78 -3.94 -6.17
N ILE A 238 -4.05 -3.96 -6.56
CA ILE A 238 -5.18 -3.55 -5.75
C ILE A 238 -6.27 -4.60 -5.94
N ASP A 239 -7.17 -4.73 -4.98
CA ASP A 239 -8.18 -5.80 -4.97
C ASP A 239 -8.78 -6.09 -6.35
N GLY A 240 -8.52 -7.31 -6.84
CA GLY A 240 -8.98 -7.80 -8.13
C GLY A 240 -8.19 -7.38 -9.35
N PHE A 241 -7.15 -6.53 -9.22
CA PHE A 241 -6.35 -6.08 -10.35
C PHE A 241 -4.86 -6.23 -10.09
N TYR A 242 -4.12 -6.51 -11.16
CA TYR A 242 -2.67 -6.45 -11.13
C TYR A 242 -2.13 -5.92 -12.46
N SER A 243 -1.18 -5.00 -12.39
CA SER A 243 -0.58 -4.33 -13.53
C SER A 243 0.94 -4.43 -13.50
N LEU A 244 1.57 -4.43 -14.67
CA LEU A 244 3.01 -4.30 -14.85
C LEU A 244 3.30 -3.30 -15.96
N ILE A 245 4.19 -2.37 -15.66
CA ILE A 245 4.88 -1.53 -16.65
C ILE A 245 6.36 -1.90 -16.59
N ALA A 246 6.96 -2.24 -17.71
CA ALA A 246 8.31 -2.76 -17.79
C ALA A 246 9.02 -2.26 -19.04
N MET A 247 10.32 -1.88 -18.92
CA MET A 247 11.10 -1.39 -20.05
C MET A 247 12.57 -1.77 -19.96
N LEU A 248 13.18 -1.90 -21.12
CA LEU A 248 14.60 -2.02 -21.37
C LEU A 248 15.03 -0.75 -22.11
N PRO A 249 15.35 0.34 -21.39
CA PRO A 249 15.49 1.65 -22.03
C PRO A 249 16.69 1.75 -22.96
N ASP A 250 17.71 0.93 -22.79
CA ASP A 250 18.91 0.94 -23.64
C ASP A 250 18.63 0.16 -24.97
N ASP A 251 17.58 -0.65 -25.01
CA ASP A 251 17.13 -1.42 -26.17
C ASP A 251 15.89 -0.83 -26.84
N ASP A 252 15.35 0.28 -26.29
CA ASP A 252 14.11 0.96 -26.74
C ASP A 252 12.88 0.00 -26.76
N VAL A 253 12.79 -0.88 -25.78
CA VAL A 253 11.71 -1.87 -25.66
C VAL A 253 10.93 -1.65 -24.38
N GLY A 254 9.60 -1.74 -24.49
CA GLY A 254 8.72 -1.64 -23.33
C GLY A 254 7.49 -2.53 -23.45
N VAL A 255 6.97 -2.96 -22.31
CA VAL A 255 5.81 -3.84 -22.19
C VAL A 255 4.88 -3.34 -21.10
N VAL A 256 3.60 -3.34 -21.39
CA VAL A 256 2.51 -3.10 -20.43
C VAL A 256 1.64 -4.34 -20.36
N VAL A 257 1.37 -4.82 -19.17
CA VAL A 257 0.44 -5.95 -18.97
C VAL A 257 -0.55 -5.57 -17.87
N LEU A 258 -1.83 -5.63 -18.18
CA LEU A 258 -2.92 -5.37 -17.25
C LEU A 258 -3.76 -6.64 -17.09
N THR A 259 -4.05 -7.00 -15.86
CA THR A 259 -4.92 -8.14 -15.53
C THR A 259 -5.96 -7.74 -14.48
N ASN A 260 -7.12 -8.37 -14.54
CA ASN A 260 -8.22 -8.15 -13.60
C ASN A 260 -8.50 -9.39 -12.73
N VAL A 261 -7.45 -10.12 -12.37
CA VAL A 261 -7.51 -11.23 -11.39
C VAL A 261 -6.37 -11.08 -10.40
N LEU A 262 -6.71 -10.88 -9.13
CA LEU A 262 -5.74 -10.93 -8.04
C LEU A 262 -5.36 -12.40 -7.72
N GLY A 263 -4.14 -12.64 -7.29
CA GLY A 263 -3.62 -13.97 -6.94
C GLY A 263 -2.78 -14.65 -8.04
N ASN A 264 -2.68 -14.04 -9.24
CA ASN A 264 -1.82 -14.51 -10.32
C ASN A 264 -0.73 -13.49 -10.69
N HIS A 265 -0.05 -12.95 -9.67
CA HIS A 265 0.96 -11.88 -9.81
C HIS A 265 2.13 -12.22 -10.76
N GLN A 266 2.24 -13.46 -11.21
CA GLN A 266 3.34 -13.93 -12.07
C GLN A 266 3.04 -13.81 -13.57
N ILE A 267 1.76 -13.72 -13.95
CA ILE A 267 1.36 -13.68 -15.37
C ILE A 267 1.95 -12.47 -16.09
N PRO A 268 1.87 -11.23 -15.54
CA PRO A 268 2.46 -10.08 -16.19
C PRO A 268 3.96 -10.19 -16.41
N GLU A 269 4.71 -10.71 -15.44
CA GLU A 269 6.14 -10.93 -15.55
C GLU A 269 6.46 -12.01 -16.59
N ILE A 270 5.72 -13.12 -16.61
CA ILE A 270 5.87 -14.18 -17.63
C ILE A 270 5.67 -13.60 -19.03
N VAL A 271 4.63 -12.79 -19.23
CA VAL A 271 4.36 -12.15 -20.52
C VAL A 271 5.51 -11.20 -20.89
N ALA A 272 5.93 -10.33 -19.98
CA ALA A 272 7.00 -9.36 -20.23
C ALA A 272 8.31 -10.05 -20.61
N TYR A 273 8.73 -11.07 -19.86
CA TYR A 273 9.99 -11.79 -20.14
C TYR A 273 9.94 -12.54 -21.47
N ASN A 274 8.79 -13.16 -21.82
CA ASN A 274 8.62 -13.79 -23.14
C ASN A 274 8.67 -12.78 -24.29
N VAL A 275 8.14 -11.57 -24.09
CA VAL A 275 8.23 -10.49 -25.09
C VAL A 275 9.67 -10.01 -25.22
N PHE A 276 10.36 -9.76 -24.12
CA PHE A 276 11.77 -9.34 -24.13
C PHE A 276 12.66 -10.38 -24.81
N ASP A 277 12.55 -11.67 -24.45
CA ASP A 277 13.34 -12.72 -25.09
C ASP A 277 13.19 -12.73 -26.62
N ARG A 278 11.96 -12.55 -27.11
CA ARG A 278 11.69 -12.54 -28.55
C ARG A 278 12.20 -11.29 -29.25
N LEU A 279 11.97 -10.11 -28.67
CA LEU A 279 12.38 -8.84 -29.28
C LEU A 279 13.91 -8.67 -29.29
N LEU A 280 14.60 -9.23 -28.30
CA LEU A 280 16.06 -9.24 -28.21
C LEU A 280 16.72 -10.40 -28.94
N GLY A 281 15.96 -11.31 -29.55
CA GLY A 281 16.49 -12.50 -30.22
C GLY A 281 17.20 -13.48 -29.28
N LEU A 282 16.84 -13.49 -27.99
CA LEU A 282 17.42 -14.34 -26.98
C LEU A 282 16.83 -15.75 -27.03
N ALA A 283 17.60 -16.76 -26.61
CA ALA A 283 17.09 -18.11 -26.49
C ALA A 283 15.88 -18.15 -25.54
N PRO A 284 14.74 -18.74 -25.98
CA PRO A 284 13.52 -18.73 -25.16
C PRO A 284 13.72 -19.54 -23.88
N ILE A 285 13.09 -19.04 -22.80
CA ILE A 285 13.03 -19.69 -21.51
C ILE A 285 11.56 -20.02 -21.21
N ASP A 286 11.30 -21.23 -20.72
CA ASP A 286 9.95 -21.60 -20.24
C ASP A 286 9.69 -20.95 -18.87
N TRP A 287 9.37 -19.66 -18.91
CA TRP A 287 9.05 -18.88 -17.72
C TRP A 287 7.81 -19.40 -17.00
N SER A 288 6.82 -19.92 -17.71
CA SER A 288 5.60 -20.46 -17.13
C SER A 288 5.88 -21.60 -16.18
N THR A 289 6.63 -22.62 -16.64
CA THR A 289 7.01 -23.75 -15.79
C THR A 289 7.91 -23.33 -14.63
N ARG A 290 8.85 -22.41 -14.86
CA ARG A 290 9.77 -21.95 -13.79
C ARG A 290 9.05 -21.19 -12.67
N PHE A 291 8.11 -20.29 -13.02
CA PHE A 291 7.28 -19.60 -12.04
C PHE A 291 6.34 -20.54 -11.30
N GLN A 292 5.76 -21.53 -11.99
CA GLN A 292 4.93 -22.56 -11.34
C GLN A 292 5.72 -23.34 -10.29
N GLN A 293 6.92 -23.83 -10.64
CA GLN A 293 7.80 -24.55 -9.70
C GLN A 293 8.16 -23.68 -8.49
N GLN A 294 8.46 -22.40 -8.71
CA GLN A 294 8.79 -21.48 -7.61
C GLN A 294 7.58 -21.25 -6.69
N ARG A 295 6.37 -21.12 -7.25
CA ARG A 295 5.14 -20.98 -6.47
C ARG A 295 4.87 -22.23 -5.61
N GLU A 296 5.07 -23.42 -6.16
CA GLU A 296 4.92 -24.66 -5.40
C GLU A 296 5.90 -24.77 -4.23
N LYS A 297 7.15 -24.40 -4.46
CA LYS A 297 8.18 -24.33 -3.38
C LYS A 297 7.77 -23.34 -2.28
N ASN A 298 7.31 -22.15 -2.66
CA ASN A 298 6.89 -21.13 -1.71
C ASN A 298 5.66 -21.59 -0.90
N LYS A 299 4.69 -22.25 -1.55
CA LYS A 299 3.51 -22.83 -0.90
C LYS A 299 3.90 -23.89 0.12
N GLN A 300 4.76 -24.84 -0.25
CA GLN A 300 5.23 -25.90 0.66
C GLN A 300 5.95 -25.28 1.88
N ALA A 301 6.79 -24.25 1.68
CA ALA A 301 7.45 -23.55 2.79
C ALA A 301 6.45 -22.85 3.71
N ALA A 302 5.43 -22.21 3.16
CA ALA A 302 4.37 -21.55 3.93
C ALA A 302 3.54 -22.54 4.72
N ASP A 303 3.17 -23.68 4.13
CA ASP A 303 2.39 -24.74 4.80
C ASP A 303 3.18 -25.38 5.96
N GLN A 304 4.50 -25.60 5.78
CA GLN A 304 5.37 -26.06 6.84
C GLN A 304 5.49 -25.04 8.00
N ALA A 305 5.56 -23.75 7.68
CA ALA A 305 5.60 -22.68 8.68
C ALA A 305 4.28 -22.60 9.47
N LYS A 306 3.12 -22.75 8.80
CA LYS A 306 1.79 -22.80 9.44
C LYS A 306 1.68 -23.97 10.41
N THR A 307 2.14 -25.17 10.01
CA THR A 307 2.10 -26.38 10.86
C THR A 307 2.93 -26.21 12.13
N LYS A 308 4.05 -25.49 12.08
CA LYS A 308 4.88 -25.19 13.25
C LYS A 308 4.26 -24.17 14.20
N ASN A 309 3.41 -23.28 13.67
CA ASN A 309 2.73 -22.21 14.44
C ASN A 309 1.32 -22.61 14.92
N SER A 310 0.90 -23.86 14.73
CA SER A 310 -0.44 -24.32 15.10
C SER A 310 -0.68 -24.20 16.61
N SER A 311 -1.58 -23.31 16.92
CA SER A 311 -2.33 -23.05 18.15
C SER A 311 -1.58 -23.11 19.49
N ASN A 312 -1.04 -21.98 19.91
CA ASN A 312 -0.80 -21.69 21.34
C ASN A 312 -2.13 -21.38 22.10
N ARG A 313 -3.27 -21.93 21.63
CA ARG A 313 -4.56 -21.77 22.31
C ARG A 313 -4.56 -22.55 23.60
N GLN A 314 -4.92 -21.88 24.72
CA GLN A 314 -5.11 -22.54 26.02
C GLN A 314 -6.58 -23.01 26.13
N PRO A 315 -6.87 -24.31 26.12
CA PRO A 315 -8.22 -24.79 26.20
C PRO A 315 -8.82 -24.58 27.62
N GLY A 316 -10.15 -24.48 27.70
CA GLY A 316 -10.85 -24.34 28.97
C GLY A 316 -10.76 -22.98 29.66
N THR A 317 -10.21 -21.96 28.95
CA THR A 317 -10.16 -20.59 29.48
C THR A 317 -11.40 -19.81 29.10
N HIS A 318 -11.71 -18.77 29.87
CA HIS A 318 -12.82 -17.85 29.66
C HIS A 318 -12.32 -16.41 29.74
N PRO A 319 -13.04 -15.45 29.13
CA PRO A 319 -12.79 -14.02 29.39
C PRO A 319 -12.94 -13.68 30.85
N SER A 320 -12.13 -12.75 31.38
CA SER A 320 -12.13 -12.36 32.78
C SER A 320 -13.36 -11.52 33.18
N ARG A 321 -14.10 -11.00 32.20
CA ARG A 321 -15.31 -10.19 32.39
C ARG A 321 -16.47 -10.71 31.56
N ASP A 322 -17.69 -10.24 31.83
CA ASP A 322 -18.85 -10.51 30.98
C ASP A 322 -18.60 -9.92 29.59
N LEU A 323 -19.09 -10.62 28.54
CA LEU A 323 -18.88 -10.20 27.15
C LEU A 323 -19.37 -8.76 26.87
N LYS A 324 -20.44 -8.31 27.55
CA LYS A 324 -20.97 -6.93 27.45
C LYS A 324 -19.92 -5.87 27.82
N ASP A 325 -18.97 -6.20 28.70
CA ASP A 325 -17.98 -5.25 29.21
C ASP A 325 -16.86 -4.95 28.16
N TYR A 326 -16.69 -5.83 27.16
CA TYR A 326 -15.77 -5.66 26.04
C TYR A 326 -16.37 -4.83 24.90
N VAL A 327 -17.70 -4.75 24.83
CA VAL A 327 -18.40 -3.99 23.80
C VAL A 327 -18.12 -2.50 23.96
N GLY A 328 -17.85 -1.80 22.85
CA GLY A 328 -17.57 -0.37 22.88
C GLY A 328 -16.68 0.10 21.76
N ARG A 329 -16.24 1.35 21.87
CA ARG A 329 -15.37 2.02 20.90
C ARG A 329 -14.01 2.28 21.52
N TYR A 330 -12.96 1.98 20.75
CA TYR A 330 -11.58 2.13 21.18
C TYR A 330 -10.81 2.90 20.13
N GLN A 331 -10.03 3.90 20.53
CA GLN A 331 -9.39 4.87 19.64
C GLN A 331 -7.87 4.78 19.67
N ASN A 332 -7.27 4.87 18.50
CA ASN A 332 -5.85 5.15 18.28
C ASN A 332 -5.71 6.38 17.38
N ALA A 333 -4.81 7.29 17.70
CA ALA A 333 -4.64 8.54 16.95
C ALA A 333 -4.19 8.32 15.49
N GLY A 334 -3.41 7.26 15.23
CA GLY A 334 -2.96 6.88 13.88
C GLY A 334 -4.02 6.09 13.11
N TYR A 335 -4.55 5.02 13.72
CA TYR A 335 -5.41 4.04 13.05
C TYR A 335 -6.91 4.39 13.07
N GLY A 336 -7.33 5.31 13.93
CA GLY A 336 -8.75 5.66 14.07
C GLY A 336 -9.44 4.84 15.15
N ILE A 337 -10.63 4.31 14.86
CA ILE A 337 -11.50 3.67 15.85
C ILE A 337 -11.72 2.20 15.50
N ILE A 338 -11.50 1.33 16.49
CA ILE A 338 -12.06 -0.02 16.53
C ILE A 338 -13.40 0.03 17.26
N GLU A 339 -14.43 -0.57 16.69
CA GLU A 339 -15.73 -0.77 17.33
C GLU A 339 -15.96 -2.25 17.53
N ILE A 340 -16.28 -2.63 18.79
CA ILE A 340 -16.62 -4.00 19.18
C ILE A 340 -18.11 -4.06 19.43
N LEU A 341 -18.80 -4.88 18.64
CA LEU A 341 -20.25 -5.07 18.69
C LEU A 341 -20.59 -6.50 19.16
N PRO A 342 -21.68 -6.70 19.89
CA PRO A 342 -22.11 -8.04 20.30
C PRO A 342 -22.57 -8.87 19.09
N ALA A 343 -22.21 -10.16 19.07
CA ALA A 343 -22.63 -11.11 18.04
C ALA A 343 -22.87 -12.51 18.67
N GLY A 344 -23.94 -12.63 19.48
CA GLY A 344 -24.24 -13.85 20.24
C GLY A 344 -23.24 -14.09 21.36
N GLN A 345 -22.46 -15.18 21.27
CA GLN A 345 -21.37 -15.50 22.22
C GLN A 345 -20.00 -15.00 21.74
N ASP A 346 -19.95 -14.30 20.62
CA ASP A 346 -18.75 -13.72 20.02
C ASP A 346 -18.96 -12.22 19.80
N PHE A 347 -18.04 -11.60 19.08
CA PHE A 347 -18.11 -10.19 18.68
C PHE A 347 -18.04 -10.01 17.17
N THR A 348 -18.50 -8.86 16.71
CA THR A 348 -18.12 -8.27 15.42
C THR A 348 -17.14 -7.12 15.69
N LEU A 349 -15.97 -7.20 15.09
CA LEU A 349 -14.99 -6.12 15.08
C LEU A 349 -15.17 -5.28 13.82
N LYS A 350 -15.24 -3.95 13.99
CA LYS A 350 -15.17 -3.01 12.88
C LYS A 350 -13.92 -2.15 12.99
N LEU A 351 -13.16 -2.06 11.90
CA LEU A 351 -12.04 -1.14 11.74
C LEU A 351 -12.14 -0.55 10.33
N ASN A 352 -12.25 0.76 10.23
CA ASN A 352 -12.59 1.42 8.96
C ASN A 352 -13.92 0.84 8.41
N LYS A 353 -13.96 0.45 7.12
CA LYS A 353 -15.11 -0.25 6.52
C LYS A 353 -15.03 -1.77 6.65
N LEU A 354 -13.96 -2.31 7.24
CA LEU A 354 -13.85 -3.73 7.51
C LEU A 354 -14.79 -4.11 8.65
N SER A 355 -15.50 -5.22 8.48
CA SER A 355 -16.40 -5.80 9.49
C SER A 355 -16.18 -7.30 9.51
N VAL A 356 -15.63 -7.82 10.61
CA VAL A 356 -15.21 -9.22 10.72
C VAL A 356 -15.67 -9.84 12.03
N PRO A 357 -15.93 -11.17 12.07
CA PRO A 357 -16.17 -11.88 13.33
C PRO A 357 -14.91 -11.87 14.18
N LEU A 358 -15.07 -11.74 15.49
CA LEU A 358 -13.99 -11.79 16.46
C LEU A 358 -14.37 -12.81 17.54
N ARG A 359 -13.68 -13.96 17.56
CA ARG A 359 -13.99 -15.12 18.40
C ARG A 359 -13.03 -15.23 19.56
N HIS A 360 -13.53 -15.73 20.71
CA HIS A 360 -12.71 -16.01 21.87
C HIS A 360 -11.60 -17.01 21.54
N PHE A 361 -10.34 -16.65 21.86
CA PHE A 361 -9.17 -17.49 21.65
C PHE A 361 -8.68 -18.12 22.95
N HIS A 362 -8.30 -17.32 23.93
CA HIS A 362 -8.05 -17.71 25.32
C HIS A 362 -7.97 -16.47 26.23
N TYR A 363 -8.37 -16.58 27.51
CA TYR A 363 -8.41 -15.46 28.45
C TYR A 363 -9.10 -14.24 27.83
N ASP A 364 -8.46 -13.07 27.87
CA ASP A 364 -8.95 -11.82 27.27
C ASP A 364 -8.42 -11.58 25.85
N LEU A 365 -7.99 -12.65 25.17
CA LEU A 365 -7.52 -12.63 23.80
C LEU A 365 -8.59 -13.18 22.86
N PHE A 366 -8.90 -12.42 21.82
CA PHE A 366 -9.85 -12.77 20.77
C PHE A 366 -9.15 -12.78 19.41
N GLN A 367 -9.64 -13.60 18.48
CA GLN A 367 -9.03 -13.77 17.16
C GLN A 367 -10.08 -13.66 16.05
N VAL A 368 -9.72 -12.97 14.97
CA VAL A 368 -10.45 -13.09 13.70
C VAL A 368 -10.18 -14.49 13.13
N PRO A 369 -11.21 -15.26 12.75
CA PRO A 369 -11.00 -16.60 12.18
C PRO A 369 -10.01 -16.57 11.00
N GLU A 370 -9.14 -17.59 10.93
CA GLU A 370 -8.12 -17.69 9.87
C GLU A 370 -8.70 -17.87 8.47
N ASP A 371 -9.91 -18.37 8.38
CA ASP A 371 -10.67 -18.58 7.14
C ASP A 371 -11.54 -17.37 6.75
N SER A 372 -11.46 -16.27 7.48
CA SER A 372 -12.15 -15.02 7.13
C SER A 372 -11.60 -14.45 5.83
N ASP A 373 -12.49 -14.00 4.97
CA ASP A 373 -12.16 -13.28 3.75
C ASP A 373 -11.86 -11.81 4.08
N SER A 374 -10.74 -11.56 4.75
CA SER A 374 -10.36 -10.23 5.23
C SER A 374 -8.86 -10.10 5.43
N PHE A 375 -8.39 -8.88 5.26
CA PHE A 375 -7.02 -8.48 5.61
C PHE A 375 -6.66 -8.71 7.10
N LEU A 376 -7.68 -8.89 7.95
CA LEU A 376 -7.54 -9.14 9.39
C LEU A 376 -7.54 -10.64 9.75
N ALA A 377 -7.67 -11.55 8.77
CA ALA A 377 -7.74 -13.00 9.03
C ALA A 377 -6.57 -13.48 9.90
N GLY A 378 -6.89 -14.24 10.95
CA GLY A 378 -5.91 -14.78 11.90
C GLY A 378 -5.36 -13.76 12.92
N MET A 379 -5.67 -12.47 12.80
CA MET A 379 -5.19 -11.46 13.74
C MET A 379 -5.81 -11.62 15.12
N LYS A 380 -5.00 -11.40 16.13
CA LYS A 380 -5.37 -11.51 17.55
C LYS A 380 -5.48 -10.12 18.18
N PHE A 381 -6.50 -9.95 19.03
CA PHE A 381 -6.82 -8.72 19.73
C PHE A 381 -6.85 -8.99 21.23
N GLN A 382 -5.89 -8.43 21.96
CA GLN A 382 -5.77 -8.56 23.40
C GLN A 382 -6.51 -7.41 24.07
N PHE A 383 -7.48 -7.73 24.91
CA PHE A 383 -8.11 -6.75 25.78
C PHE A 383 -7.36 -6.65 27.11
N ALA A 384 -7.30 -5.45 27.67
CA ALA A 384 -6.70 -5.21 28.97
C ALA A 384 -7.68 -4.48 29.90
N LEU A 385 -7.53 -4.77 31.19
CA LEU A 385 -8.31 -4.15 32.26
C LEU A 385 -7.50 -2.99 32.89
N ASP A 386 -8.22 -1.98 33.39
CA ASP A 386 -7.65 -0.99 34.30
C ASP A 386 -7.60 -1.50 35.74
N LEU A 387 -7.13 -0.65 36.66
CA LEU A 387 -7.00 -1.00 38.08
C LEU A 387 -8.35 -1.22 38.77
N ASP A 388 -9.43 -0.68 38.23
CA ASP A 388 -10.80 -0.85 38.72
C ASP A 388 -11.50 -2.09 38.12
N GLY A 389 -10.79 -2.81 37.24
CA GLY A 389 -11.26 -4.02 36.56
C GLY A 389 -12.15 -3.76 35.37
N GLY A 390 -12.21 -2.54 34.87
CA GLY A 390 -12.91 -2.17 33.61
C GLY A 390 -12.07 -2.49 32.38
N VAL A 391 -12.71 -2.97 31.31
CA VAL A 391 -12.03 -3.15 30.01
C VAL A 391 -11.76 -1.77 29.41
N ASN A 392 -10.48 -1.37 29.31
CA ASN A 392 -10.12 -0.03 28.88
C ASN A 392 -9.25 0.06 27.65
N LYS A 393 -8.69 -1.05 27.18
CA LYS A 393 -7.72 -1.05 26.07
C LYS A 393 -7.82 -2.30 25.22
N ILE A 394 -7.54 -2.14 23.92
CA ILE A 394 -7.27 -3.22 22.96
C ILE A 394 -5.86 -3.04 22.42
N THR A 395 -5.10 -4.12 22.35
CA THR A 395 -3.78 -4.16 21.70
C THR A 395 -3.78 -5.21 20.59
N ALA A 396 -3.29 -4.85 19.40
CA ALA A 396 -3.28 -5.77 18.25
C ALA A 396 -2.04 -5.56 17.36
N PRO A 397 -1.44 -6.62 16.80
CA PRO A 397 -0.28 -6.56 15.93
C PRO A 397 -0.66 -6.18 14.49
N LEU A 398 -1.27 -4.99 14.31
CA LEU A 398 -1.78 -4.53 13.01
C LEU A 398 -0.68 -4.20 12.00
N GLN A 399 0.56 -4.06 12.45
CA GLN A 399 1.72 -3.78 11.63
C GLN A 399 2.91 -4.61 12.10
N THR A 400 3.54 -5.33 11.16
CA THR A 400 4.76 -6.09 11.44
C THR A 400 5.95 -5.16 11.64
N GLY A 401 6.86 -5.51 12.55
CA GLY A 401 8.12 -4.78 12.79
C GLY A 401 8.00 -3.58 13.74
N VAL A 402 6.80 -3.30 14.24
CA VAL A 402 6.55 -2.28 15.27
C VAL A 402 5.90 -2.93 16.50
N GLU A 403 5.83 -2.19 17.60
CA GLU A 403 5.06 -2.62 18.76
C GLU A 403 3.58 -2.78 18.40
N ALA A 404 2.89 -3.68 19.11
CA ALA A 404 1.46 -3.88 18.92
C ALA A 404 0.69 -2.56 19.16
N ILE A 405 -0.25 -2.29 18.27
CA ILE A 405 -0.97 -1.01 18.25
C ILE A 405 -2.01 -0.99 19.37
N GLU A 406 -1.96 0.02 20.20
CA GLU A 406 -2.89 0.22 21.31
C GLU A 406 -4.06 1.12 20.93
N PHE A 407 -5.27 0.70 21.29
CA PHE A 407 -6.50 1.48 21.19
C PHE A 407 -7.09 1.64 22.59
N VAL A 408 -7.30 2.88 23.02
CA VAL A 408 -7.87 3.20 24.33
C VAL A 408 -9.38 3.37 24.21
N ARG A 409 -10.12 2.82 25.17
CA ARG A 409 -11.59 2.91 25.22
C ARG A 409 -12.05 4.36 25.24
N ILE A 410 -12.99 4.69 24.37
CA ILE A 410 -13.70 5.97 24.42
C ILE A 410 -14.83 5.82 25.44
N PRO A 411 -14.87 6.64 26.51
CA PRO A 411 -15.99 6.60 27.43
C PRO A 411 -17.33 6.82 26.70
N ASP A 412 -18.33 6.02 27.06
CA ASP A 412 -19.68 6.30 26.64
C ASP A 412 -20.04 7.71 27.09
N LYS A 413 -20.71 8.51 26.26
CA LYS A 413 -21.13 9.87 26.65
C LYS A 413 -21.88 9.76 27.98
N VAL A 414 -21.26 10.18 29.08
CA VAL A 414 -21.97 10.41 30.32
C VAL A 414 -23.06 11.44 29.99
N ASP A 415 -24.30 11.03 30.16
CA ASP A 415 -25.47 11.90 30.05
C ASP A 415 -25.22 13.12 30.98
N ARG A 416 -25.01 14.32 30.42
CA ARG A 416 -24.74 15.56 31.16
C ARG A 416 -25.96 16.03 31.93
N GLY A 417 -26.77 15.10 32.43
CA GLY A 417 -28.00 15.32 33.18
C GLY A 417 -27.88 15.47 34.72
N ILE A 418 -26.69 15.23 35.32
CA ILE A 418 -26.56 15.12 36.80
C ILE A 418 -25.54 16.09 37.42
N LEU A 419 -25.08 17.13 36.75
CA LEU A 419 -24.15 18.12 37.36
C LEU A 419 -24.67 19.56 37.30
N GLN A 420 -25.99 19.74 37.52
CA GLN A 420 -26.57 21.06 37.87
C GLN A 420 -27.46 20.95 39.10
N LYS A 421 -26.90 20.56 40.23
CA LYS A 421 -27.44 20.87 41.58
C LYS A 421 -26.37 20.53 42.58
N THR A 422 -25.83 21.59 43.14
CA THR A 422 -25.19 21.79 44.46
C THR A 422 -23.86 22.51 44.37
N ILE A 423 -23.96 23.83 44.37
CA ILE A 423 -23.03 24.67 45.19
C ILE A 423 -23.91 25.81 45.74
N PRO A 424 -23.98 26.02 47.03
CA PRO A 424 -24.72 27.09 47.67
C PRO A 424 -24.14 28.48 47.41
#